data_1ac7229ee098cc701aee3e4d683283b0
#
_entry.id   1ac7229ee098cc701aee3e4d683283b0
#
_cell.length_a   1.000
_cell.length_b   1.000
_cell.length_c   1.000
_cell.angle_alpha   90.00
_cell.angle_beta   90.00
_cell.angle_gamma   90.00
#
_symmetry.space_group_name_H-M   'P 1'
#
loop_
_entity.id
_entity.type
_entity.pdbx_description
1 polymer ?
#
loop_
_entity_poly.entity_id
_entity_poly.type
_entity_poly.pdbx_seq_one_letter_code
_entity_poly.pdbx_strand_id
1 'polypeptide(L)'
;MLMRLLMRTTAGPAVSVQYNVLEVYMKIRIITSIVGIPLLLAIIFFSHTVVLPAAVTVFCLIGVWEMLSCLGLNKLPSIVVPSLAYAAVPTALMKYLTDWLGGFPNALALMASLTFGYIFFLMCVAVVSHGKKDVAETSLAAMTTVYITAGFTSIEVLRGLENESLKHYGMIVFCLVFVGAWVPDIAAYFGGRAFGKHKLIPDVSPKKTVEGAITGVVFGPVAFIIVAVIVKLLGFGTPNYAAFGLAGAVVAVVSIFGDLIASLIKRKYGVKDYGKLFPGHGGVMDRFDSIIAIAPFILLLSLLPELISLVF
;
A
#
# COMPACT_ATOMS: atom_id res chain seq x y z
N MET A 1 20.50 31.53 -8.25
CA MET A 1 20.51 31.74 -9.71
C MET A 1 21.93 31.89 -10.26
N LEU A 2 22.77 32.75 -9.71
CA LEU A 2 24.17 32.97 -10.15
C LEU A 2 25.07 31.74 -10.03
N MET A 3 24.96 30.95 -8.94
CA MET A 3 25.75 29.73 -8.72
C MET A 3 25.41 28.61 -9.73
N ARG A 4 24.15 28.57 -10.23
CA ARG A 4 23.74 27.67 -11.33
C ARG A 4 24.32 28.06 -12.69
N LEU A 5 24.50 29.36 -12.96
CA LEU A 5 25.13 29.84 -14.19
C LEU A 5 26.62 29.54 -14.20
N LEU A 6 27.31 29.79 -13.11
CA LEU A 6 28.76 29.54 -12.96
C LEU A 6 29.14 28.05 -13.12
N MET A 7 28.31 27.13 -12.58
CA MET A 7 28.56 25.69 -12.76
C MET A 7 28.31 25.18 -14.19
N ARG A 8 27.46 25.84 -14.98
CA ARG A 8 27.22 25.50 -16.39
C ARG A 8 28.37 25.90 -17.31
N THR A 9 29.13 26.93 -16.97
CA THR A 9 30.20 27.47 -17.83
C THR A 9 31.54 26.85 -17.58
N THR A 10 31.74 26.19 -16.43
CA THR A 10 33.03 25.58 -16.04
C THR A 10 33.06 24.05 -16.09
N ALA A 11 31.89 23.40 -16.27
CA ALA A 11 31.82 21.94 -16.33
C ALA A 11 31.94 21.42 -17.76
N GLY A 12 32.79 20.44 -17.99
CA GLY A 12 32.91 19.79 -19.29
C GLY A 12 31.62 19.17 -19.80
N PRO A 13 31.50 18.83 -21.10
CA PRO A 13 30.27 18.42 -21.76
C PRO A 13 29.56 17.21 -21.09
N ALA A 14 30.32 16.30 -20.49
CA ALA A 14 29.72 15.15 -19.77
C ALA A 14 28.98 15.58 -18.50
N VAL A 15 29.46 16.57 -17.75
CA VAL A 15 28.86 17.08 -16.53
C VAL A 15 27.60 17.90 -16.87
N SER A 16 27.59 18.65 -17.97
CA SER A 16 26.44 19.41 -18.42
C SER A 16 25.27 18.50 -18.87
N VAL A 17 25.56 17.39 -19.51
CA VAL A 17 24.55 16.35 -19.87
C VAL A 17 23.95 15.72 -18.61
N GLN A 18 24.78 15.39 -17.63
CA GLN A 18 24.31 14.78 -16.37
C GLN A 18 23.43 15.75 -15.55
N TYR A 19 23.76 17.04 -15.52
CA TYR A 19 22.91 18.09 -14.90
C TYR A 19 21.55 18.23 -15.62
N ASN A 20 21.53 18.26 -16.95
CA ASN A 20 20.28 18.36 -17.71
C ASN A 20 19.38 17.13 -17.48
N VAL A 21 19.92 15.93 -17.41
CA VAL A 21 19.18 14.71 -17.11
C VAL A 21 18.57 14.76 -15.70
N LEU A 22 19.34 15.20 -14.70
CA LEU A 22 18.86 15.36 -13.32
C LEU A 22 17.76 16.41 -13.21
N GLU A 23 17.92 17.55 -13.90
CA GLU A 23 16.92 18.63 -13.91
C GLU A 23 15.59 18.17 -14.55
N VAL A 24 15.67 17.47 -15.69
CA VAL A 24 14.48 16.91 -16.36
C VAL A 24 13.80 15.87 -15.45
N TYR A 25 14.58 15.00 -14.82
CA TYR A 25 14.05 13.99 -13.89
C TYR A 25 13.34 14.62 -12.67
N MET A 26 13.93 15.68 -12.10
CA MET A 26 13.31 16.43 -10.99
C MET A 26 12.02 17.13 -11.43
N LYS A 27 11.98 17.76 -12.61
CA LYS A 27 10.78 18.40 -13.17
C LYS A 27 9.65 17.39 -13.35
N ILE A 28 9.94 16.23 -13.92
CA ILE A 28 8.97 15.15 -14.10
C ILE A 28 8.38 14.73 -12.74
N ARG A 29 9.21 14.55 -11.72
CA ARG A 29 8.75 14.19 -10.37
C ARG A 29 7.84 15.25 -9.76
N ILE A 30 8.19 16.53 -9.89
CA ILE A 30 7.39 17.64 -9.38
C ILE A 30 6.03 17.67 -10.08
N ILE A 31 5.99 17.57 -11.40
CA ILE A 31 4.74 17.55 -12.18
C ILE A 31 3.86 16.37 -11.78
N THR A 32 4.44 15.17 -11.65
CA THR A 32 3.69 13.97 -11.24
C THR A 32 3.11 14.11 -9.83
N SER A 33 3.83 14.76 -8.89
CA SER A 33 3.31 15.04 -7.56
C SER A 33 2.19 16.09 -7.58
N ILE A 34 2.33 17.16 -8.39
CA ILE A 34 1.32 18.22 -8.52
C ILE A 34 0.01 17.67 -9.09
N VAL A 35 0.05 16.66 -9.96
CA VAL A 35 -1.15 16.01 -10.51
C VAL A 35 -1.65 14.91 -9.58
N GLY A 36 -0.75 14.10 -9.03
CA GLY A 36 -1.11 12.92 -8.22
C GLY A 36 -1.74 13.27 -6.88
N ILE A 37 -1.24 14.32 -6.20
CA ILE A 37 -1.78 14.72 -4.88
C ILE A 37 -3.23 15.22 -5.00
N PRO A 38 -3.60 16.14 -5.90
CA PRO A 38 -5.00 16.53 -6.08
C PRO A 38 -5.92 15.38 -6.49
N LEU A 39 -5.43 14.46 -7.34
CA LEU A 39 -6.21 13.27 -7.72
C LEU A 39 -6.48 12.39 -6.50
N LEU A 40 -5.49 12.13 -5.66
CA LEU A 40 -5.65 11.36 -4.43
C LEU A 40 -6.62 12.06 -3.47
N LEU A 41 -6.48 13.37 -3.27
CA LEU A 41 -7.40 14.15 -2.45
C LEU A 41 -8.83 14.11 -2.98
N ALA A 42 -9.01 14.14 -4.30
CA ALA A 42 -10.33 13.99 -4.93
C ALA A 42 -10.92 12.59 -4.65
N ILE A 43 -10.13 11.51 -4.76
CA ILE A 43 -10.57 10.15 -4.43
C ILE A 43 -10.96 10.07 -2.95
N ILE A 44 -10.20 10.67 -2.04
CA ILE A 44 -10.51 10.71 -0.61
C ILE A 44 -11.80 11.50 -0.36
N PHE A 45 -11.96 12.66 -0.98
CA PHE A 45 -13.16 13.51 -0.83
C PHE A 45 -14.42 12.81 -1.33
N PHE A 46 -14.36 12.17 -2.51
CA PHE A 46 -15.47 11.40 -3.09
C PHE A 46 -15.50 9.93 -2.64
N SER A 47 -14.80 9.57 -1.56
CA SER A 47 -14.67 8.19 -1.10
C SER A 47 -15.98 7.53 -0.64
N HIS A 48 -17.03 8.31 -0.41
CA HIS A 48 -18.38 7.82 -0.08
C HIS A 48 -19.19 7.38 -1.32
N THR A 49 -18.66 7.59 -2.52
CA THR A 49 -19.31 7.28 -3.79
C THR A 49 -18.65 6.08 -4.47
N VAL A 50 -19.07 5.77 -5.70
CA VAL A 50 -18.46 4.74 -6.56
C VAL A 50 -17.02 5.06 -7.00
N VAL A 51 -16.54 6.27 -6.73
CA VAL A 51 -15.19 6.70 -7.10
C VAL A 51 -14.12 5.89 -6.37
N LEU A 52 -14.31 5.61 -5.08
CA LEU A 52 -13.34 4.83 -4.32
C LEU A 52 -13.25 3.37 -4.80
N PRO A 53 -14.36 2.58 -4.90
CA PRO A 53 -14.30 1.23 -5.44
C PRO A 53 -13.68 1.18 -6.85
N ALA A 54 -14.03 2.11 -7.73
CA ALA A 54 -13.46 2.19 -9.07
C ALA A 54 -11.95 2.45 -9.04
N ALA A 55 -11.49 3.43 -8.24
CA ALA A 55 -10.07 3.74 -8.10
C ALA A 55 -9.27 2.58 -7.49
N VAL A 56 -9.80 1.98 -6.42
CA VAL A 56 -9.21 0.81 -5.74
C VAL A 56 -9.09 -0.36 -6.70
N THR A 57 -10.15 -0.66 -7.49
CA THR A 57 -10.13 -1.71 -8.50
C THR A 57 -9.06 -1.46 -9.56
N VAL A 58 -9.00 -0.25 -10.12
CA VAL A 58 -8.00 0.10 -11.13
C VAL A 58 -6.58 -0.03 -10.57
N PHE A 59 -6.31 0.49 -9.38
CA PHE A 59 -5.00 0.38 -8.75
C PHE A 59 -4.65 -1.07 -8.39
N CYS A 60 -5.61 -1.87 -7.93
CA CYS A 60 -5.41 -3.28 -7.65
C CYS A 60 -5.04 -4.06 -8.93
N LEU A 61 -5.77 -3.88 -10.02
CA LEU A 61 -5.50 -4.54 -11.29
C LEU A 61 -4.12 -4.18 -11.86
N ILE A 62 -3.75 -2.89 -11.79
CA ILE A 62 -2.42 -2.44 -12.21
C ILE A 62 -1.36 -3.03 -11.28
N GLY A 63 -1.56 -3.03 -9.97
CA GLY A 63 -0.62 -3.60 -8.99
C GLY A 63 -0.40 -5.10 -9.19
N VAL A 64 -1.47 -5.86 -9.44
CA VAL A 64 -1.37 -7.31 -9.79
C VAL A 64 -0.62 -7.50 -11.10
N TRP A 65 -0.92 -6.71 -12.14
CA TRP A 65 -0.19 -6.75 -13.39
C TRP A 65 1.30 -6.42 -13.24
N GLU A 66 1.64 -5.39 -12.48
CA GLU A 66 3.02 -5.00 -12.19
C GLU A 66 3.76 -6.10 -11.42
N MET A 67 3.11 -6.73 -10.44
CA MET A 67 3.67 -7.85 -9.70
C MET A 67 3.93 -9.05 -10.61
N LEU A 68 2.92 -9.49 -11.39
CA LEU A 68 3.07 -10.61 -12.34
C LEU A 68 4.15 -10.32 -13.40
N SER A 69 4.29 -9.05 -13.80
CA SER A 69 5.35 -8.62 -14.72
C SER A 69 6.74 -8.70 -14.07
N CYS A 70 6.86 -8.30 -12.81
CA CYS A 70 8.09 -8.44 -12.02
C CYS A 70 8.50 -9.90 -11.87
N LEU A 71 7.53 -10.81 -11.66
CA LEU A 71 7.74 -12.25 -11.57
C LEU A 71 8.04 -12.92 -12.92
N GLY A 72 7.94 -12.19 -14.06
CA GLY A 72 8.12 -12.73 -15.41
C GLY A 72 6.92 -13.55 -15.91
N LEU A 73 5.77 -13.51 -15.23
CA LEU A 73 4.58 -14.31 -15.51
C LEU A 73 3.55 -13.61 -16.41
N ASN A 74 3.78 -12.36 -16.79
CA ASN A 74 2.85 -11.53 -17.57
C ASN A 74 2.59 -12.05 -19.00
N LYS A 75 3.42 -12.97 -19.50
CA LYS A 75 3.24 -13.63 -20.80
C LYS A 75 2.41 -14.91 -20.74
N LEU A 76 1.92 -15.29 -19.58
CA LEU A 76 1.16 -16.52 -19.34
C LEU A 76 -0.33 -16.21 -19.11
N PRO A 77 -1.17 -16.20 -20.18
CA PRO A 77 -2.59 -15.83 -20.04
C PRO A 77 -3.34 -16.71 -19.02
N SER A 78 -2.95 -17.99 -18.89
CA SER A 78 -3.54 -18.94 -17.94
C SER A 78 -3.27 -18.59 -16.46
N ILE A 79 -2.34 -17.68 -16.17
CA ILE A 79 -2.08 -17.13 -14.84
C ILE A 79 -2.63 -15.72 -14.75
N VAL A 80 -2.34 -14.87 -15.74
CA VAL A 80 -2.71 -13.46 -15.76
C VAL A 80 -4.21 -13.24 -15.71
N VAL A 81 -4.96 -13.92 -16.62
CA VAL A 81 -6.42 -13.70 -16.73
C VAL A 81 -7.15 -14.07 -15.44
N PRO A 82 -6.96 -15.27 -14.84
CA PRO A 82 -7.63 -15.61 -13.60
C PRO A 82 -7.16 -14.72 -12.42
N SER A 83 -5.91 -14.27 -12.39
CA SER A 83 -5.42 -13.36 -11.35
C SER A 83 -6.09 -11.98 -11.41
N LEU A 84 -6.22 -11.40 -12.61
CA LEU A 84 -6.93 -10.14 -12.80
C LEU A 84 -8.44 -10.29 -12.57
N ALA A 85 -9.05 -11.39 -13.00
CA ALA A 85 -10.46 -11.67 -12.75
C ALA A 85 -10.74 -11.82 -11.26
N TYR A 86 -9.90 -12.58 -10.54
CA TYR A 86 -9.99 -12.70 -9.08
C TYR A 86 -9.84 -11.35 -8.40
N ALA A 87 -8.86 -10.53 -8.78
CA ALA A 87 -8.60 -9.23 -8.17
C ALA A 87 -9.75 -8.23 -8.38
N ALA A 88 -10.41 -8.28 -9.55
CA ALA A 88 -11.51 -7.38 -9.88
C ALA A 88 -12.75 -7.61 -9.02
N VAL A 89 -13.08 -8.85 -8.67
CA VAL A 89 -14.34 -9.19 -7.98
C VAL A 89 -14.42 -8.59 -6.57
N PRO A 90 -13.46 -8.82 -5.64
CA PRO A 90 -13.51 -8.21 -4.32
C PRO A 90 -13.48 -6.68 -4.36
N THR A 91 -12.58 -6.11 -5.16
CA THR A 91 -12.37 -4.66 -5.19
C THR A 91 -13.47 -3.87 -5.90
N ALA A 92 -14.25 -4.49 -6.78
CA ALA A 92 -15.36 -3.82 -7.45
C ALA A 92 -16.72 -4.07 -6.79
N LEU A 93 -16.89 -5.21 -6.13
CA LEU A 93 -18.21 -5.71 -5.77
C LEU A 93 -18.43 -5.90 -4.25
N MET A 94 -17.39 -5.72 -3.40
CA MET A 94 -17.50 -6.06 -1.97
C MET A 94 -18.68 -5.40 -1.29
N LYS A 95 -18.90 -4.11 -1.53
CA LYS A 95 -20.04 -3.38 -0.97
C LYS A 95 -21.36 -3.97 -1.43
N TYR A 96 -21.55 -4.18 -2.74
CA TYR A 96 -22.77 -4.74 -3.30
C TYR A 96 -23.04 -6.17 -2.81
N LEU A 97 -21.99 -6.98 -2.67
CA LEU A 97 -22.08 -8.34 -2.16
C LEU A 97 -22.47 -8.36 -0.68
N THR A 98 -21.98 -7.42 0.11
CA THR A 98 -22.38 -7.27 1.52
C THR A 98 -23.87 -6.96 1.64
N ASP A 99 -24.37 -6.03 0.83
CA ASP A 99 -25.79 -5.66 0.83
C ASP A 99 -26.67 -6.82 0.30
N TRP A 100 -26.26 -7.46 -0.79
CA TRP A 100 -27.04 -8.53 -1.44
C TRP A 100 -27.06 -9.84 -0.64
N LEU A 101 -25.98 -10.21 0.03
CA LEU A 101 -25.86 -11.46 0.81
C LEU A 101 -26.40 -11.32 2.25
N GLY A 102 -26.94 -10.15 2.63
CA GLY A 102 -27.49 -9.93 3.95
C GLY A 102 -26.43 -9.76 5.05
N GLY A 103 -25.26 -9.23 4.69
CA GLY A 103 -24.25 -8.78 5.65
C GLY A 103 -22.82 -9.21 5.35
N PHE A 104 -21.92 -8.55 6.05
CA PHE A 104 -20.47 -8.74 5.90
C PHE A 104 -19.97 -10.18 6.11
N PRO A 105 -20.49 -10.98 7.10
CA PRO A 105 -20.03 -12.35 7.28
C PRO A 105 -20.26 -13.24 6.05
N ASN A 106 -21.41 -13.10 5.40
CA ASN A 106 -21.74 -13.89 4.20
C ASN A 106 -20.88 -13.45 2.99
N ALA A 107 -20.66 -12.15 2.83
CA ALA A 107 -19.74 -11.63 1.81
C ALA A 107 -18.32 -12.13 2.04
N LEU A 108 -17.83 -12.15 3.29
CA LEU A 108 -16.53 -12.68 3.65
C LEU A 108 -16.41 -14.17 3.36
N ALA A 109 -17.44 -14.98 3.67
CA ALA A 109 -17.48 -16.40 3.36
C ALA A 109 -17.41 -16.66 1.84
N LEU A 110 -18.13 -15.88 1.03
CA LEU A 110 -18.03 -15.92 -0.42
C LEU A 110 -16.62 -15.58 -0.91
N MET A 111 -16.01 -14.51 -0.38
CA MET A 111 -14.65 -14.11 -0.74
C MET A 111 -13.62 -15.18 -0.39
N ALA A 112 -13.75 -15.81 0.78
CA ALA A 112 -12.89 -16.95 1.17
C ALA A 112 -13.04 -18.12 0.19
N SER A 113 -14.27 -18.45 -0.22
CA SER A 113 -14.54 -19.50 -1.21
C SER A 113 -13.97 -19.17 -2.59
N LEU A 114 -14.10 -17.92 -3.04
CA LEU A 114 -13.50 -17.44 -4.29
C LEU A 114 -11.96 -17.49 -4.23
N THR A 115 -11.37 -17.12 -3.09
CA THR A 115 -9.92 -17.21 -2.88
C THR A 115 -9.45 -18.65 -2.96
N PHE A 116 -10.15 -19.57 -2.30
CA PHE A 116 -9.84 -21.00 -2.41
C PHE A 116 -9.97 -21.50 -3.84
N GLY A 117 -11.06 -21.16 -4.53
CA GLY A 117 -11.28 -21.52 -5.94
C GLY A 117 -10.20 -20.99 -6.88
N TYR A 118 -9.76 -19.76 -6.66
CA TYR A 118 -8.66 -19.15 -7.43
C TYR A 118 -7.33 -19.88 -7.20
N ILE A 119 -6.95 -20.15 -5.94
CA ILE A 119 -5.74 -20.90 -5.61
C ILE A 119 -5.81 -22.31 -6.22
N PHE A 120 -6.93 -23.01 -6.04
CA PHE A 120 -7.15 -24.34 -6.60
C PHE A 120 -7.04 -24.34 -8.14
N PHE A 121 -7.64 -23.34 -8.80
CA PHE A 121 -7.53 -23.18 -10.25
C PHE A 121 -6.08 -23.03 -10.71
N LEU A 122 -5.27 -22.21 -10.05
CA LEU A 122 -3.86 -22.04 -10.38
C LEU A 122 -3.04 -23.33 -10.14
N MET A 123 -3.38 -24.09 -9.11
CA MET A 123 -2.78 -25.42 -8.91
C MET A 123 -3.13 -26.39 -10.05
N CYS A 124 -4.40 -26.38 -10.53
CA CYS A 124 -4.78 -27.15 -11.70
C CYS A 124 -4.00 -26.72 -12.96
N VAL A 125 -3.76 -25.41 -13.14
CA VAL A 125 -2.93 -24.91 -14.25
C VAL A 125 -1.51 -25.47 -14.18
N ALA A 126 -0.91 -25.58 -13.00
CA ALA A 126 0.41 -26.20 -12.84
C ALA A 126 0.40 -27.67 -13.22
N VAL A 127 -0.61 -28.44 -12.78
CA VAL A 127 -0.77 -29.87 -13.11
C VAL A 127 -0.96 -30.07 -14.62
N VAL A 128 -1.92 -29.36 -15.24
CA VAL A 128 -2.24 -29.51 -16.67
C VAL A 128 -1.08 -29.09 -17.57
N SER A 129 -0.23 -28.19 -17.10
CA SER A 129 0.98 -27.79 -17.84
C SER A 129 2.07 -28.89 -17.88
N HIS A 130 1.84 -30.06 -17.28
CA HIS A 130 2.79 -31.18 -17.20
C HIS A 130 4.15 -30.75 -16.61
N GLY A 131 4.15 -29.89 -15.60
CA GLY A 131 5.35 -29.38 -14.96
C GLY A 131 6.16 -28.37 -15.80
N LYS A 132 5.64 -27.94 -16.97
CA LYS A 132 6.26 -26.86 -17.76
C LYS A 132 6.11 -25.50 -17.07
N LYS A 133 5.16 -25.37 -16.16
CA LYS A 133 5.01 -24.24 -15.25
C LYS A 133 5.34 -24.73 -13.86
N ASP A 134 6.31 -24.09 -13.22
CA ASP A 134 6.73 -24.48 -11.89
C ASP A 134 5.59 -24.22 -10.87
N VAL A 135 5.38 -25.18 -9.98
CA VAL A 135 4.45 -25.03 -8.84
C VAL A 135 4.85 -23.80 -8.00
N ALA A 136 6.14 -23.53 -7.84
CA ALA A 136 6.63 -22.37 -7.13
C ALA A 136 6.19 -21.05 -7.79
N GLU A 137 6.22 -20.95 -9.13
CA GLU A 137 5.78 -19.76 -9.87
C GLU A 137 4.27 -19.52 -9.73
N THR A 138 3.45 -20.58 -9.88
CA THR A 138 2.00 -20.46 -9.72
C THR A 138 1.60 -20.15 -8.29
N SER A 139 2.28 -20.73 -7.30
CA SER A 139 2.06 -20.44 -5.87
C SER A 139 2.43 -19.02 -5.51
N LEU A 140 3.56 -18.52 -6.05
CA LEU A 140 3.98 -17.13 -5.81
C LEU A 140 3.02 -16.13 -6.47
N ALA A 141 2.52 -16.44 -7.68
CA ALA A 141 1.49 -15.65 -8.34
C ALA A 141 0.20 -15.62 -7.52
N ALA A 142 -0.24 -16.77 -6.98
CA ALA A 142 -1.41 -16.86 -6.13
C ALA A 142 -1.24 -16.03 -4.84
N MET A 143 -0.13 -16.26 -4.12
CA MET A 143 0.15 -15.57 -2.85
C MET A 143 0.21 -14.05 -3.04
N THR A 144 0.94 -13.57 -4.05
CA THR A 144 1.09 -12.12 -4.27
C THR A 144 -0.19 -11.48 -4.76
N THR A 145 -0.97 -12.15 -5.61
CA THR A 145 -2.28 -11.65 -6.07
C THR A 145 -3.27 -11.56 -4.90
N VAL A 146 -3.36 -12.59 -4.06
CA VAL A 146 -4.23 -12.57 -2.87
C VAL A 146 -3.81 -11.46 -1.90
N TYR A 147 -2.51 -11.31 -1.66
CA TYR A 147 -1.97 -10.27 -0.79
C TYR A 147 -2.33 -8.86 -1.27
N ILE A 148 -2.11 -8.56 -2.56
CA ILE A 148 -2.42 -7.26 -3.16
C ILE A 148 -3.94 -7.01 -3.13
N THR A 149 -4.74 -8.01 -3.53
CA THR A 149 -6.21 -7.90 -3.56
C THR A 149 -6.77 -7.67 -2.16
N ALA A 150 -6.32 -8.43 -1.16
CA ALA A 150 -6.74 -8.26 0.23
C ALA A 150 -6.39 -6.86 0.76
N GLY A 151 -5.19 -6.35 0.46
CA GLY A 151 -4.77 -5.01 0.83
C GLY A 151 -5.69 -3.93 0.27
N PHE A 152 -5.94 -3.95 -1.02
CA PHE A 152 -6.81 -2.98 -1.68
C PHE A 152 -8.28 -3.10 -1.26
N THR A 153 -8.83 -4.33 -1.16
CA THR A 153 -10.20 -4.55 -0.69
C THR A 153 -10.38 -4.05 0.74
N SER A 154 -9.39 -4.24 1.61
CA SER A 154 -9.45 -3.73 2.99
C SER A 154 -9.61 -2.22 3.06
N ILE A 155 -9.04 -1.45 2.13
CA ILE A 155 -9.20 0.02 2.06
C ILE A 155 -10.67 0.39 1.84
N GLU A 156 -11.36 -0.33 0.94
CA GLU A 156 -12.78 -0.10 0.64
C GLU A 156 -13.66 -0.49 1.83
N VAL A 157 -13.43 -1.67 2.40
CA VAL A 157 -14.18 -2.16 3.56
C VAL A 157 -14.05 -1.20 4.73
N LEU A 158 -12.83 -0.76 5.07
CA LEU A 158 -12.59 0.20 6.14
C LEU A 158 -13.39 1.48 5.96
N ARG A 159 -13.48 2.00 4.73
CA ARG A 159 -14.24 3.22 4.45
C ARG A 159 -15.74 3.05 4.65
N GLY A 160 -16.26 1.84 4.44
CA GLY A 160 -17.66 1.48 4.61
C GLY A 160 -18.07 1.11 6.04
N LEU A 161 -17.14 1.03 7.00
CA LEU A 161 -17.46 0.67 8.37
C LEU A 161 -18.28 1.75 9.07
N GLU A 162 -19.27 1.31 9.83
CA GLU A 162 -20.09 2.16 10.70
C GLU A 162 -19.88 1.77 12.16
N ASN A 163 -20.02 2.73 13.08
CA ASN A 163 -19.95 2.52 14.52
C ASN A 163 -20.95 3.46 15.21
N GLU A 164 -21.73 2.94 16.14
CA GLU A 164 -22.75 3.71 16.85
C GLU A 164 -22.14 4.77 17.79
N SER A 165 -20.98 4.48 18.36
CA SER A 165 -20.32 5.34 19.35
C SER A 165 -19.43 6.41 18.72
N LEU A 166 -19.03 6.25 17.45
CA LEU A 166 -18.09 7.14 16.79
C LEU A 166 -18.60 7.61 15.42
N LYS A 167 -18.95 8.89 15.34
CA LYS A 167 -19.34 9.49 14.07
C LYS A 167 -18.19 9.41 13.07
N HIS A 168 -18.53 9.14 11.81
CA HIS A 168 -17.56 9.04 10.71
C HIS A 168 -16.46 7.97 10.90
N TYR A 169 -16.76 6.91 11.66
CA TYR A 169 -15.81 5.84 11.99
C TYR A 169 -15.04 5.33 10.77
N GLY A 170 -15.74 4.91 9.71
CA GLY A 170 -15.11 4.41 8.49
C GLY A 170 -14.15 5.43 7.84
N MET A 171 -14.45 6.73 7.91
CA MET A 171 -13.53 7.76 7.42
C MET A 171 -12.28 7.87 8.30
N ILE A 172 -12.42 7.75 9.61
CA ILE A 172 -11.30 7.82 10.56
C ILE A 172 -10.34 6.65 10.31
N VAL A 173 -10.85 5.40 10.32
CA VAL A 173 -10.00 4.22 10.11
C VAL A 173 -9.40 4.18 8.71
N PHE A 174 -10.13 4.66 7.70
CA PHE A 174 -9.60 4.85 6.35
C PHE A 174 -8.43 5.84 6.32
N CYS A 175 -8.54 6.99 7.00
CA CYS A 175 -7.45 7.96 7.12
C CYS A 175 -6.25 7.39 7.88
N LEU A 176 -6.48 6.55 8.91
CA LEU A 176 -5.41 5.90 9.67
C LEU A 176 -4.52 5.01 8.80
N VAL A 177 -5.03 4.43 7.70
CA VAL A 177 -4.20 3.67 6.75
C VAL A 177 -3.11 4.56 6.14
N PHE A 178 -3.48 5.75 5.67
CA PHE A 178 -2.54 6.68 5.05
C PHE A 178 -1.60 7.32 6.06
N VAL A 179 -2.11 7.71 7.22
CA VAL A 179 -1.30 8.23 8.33
C VAL A 179 -0.28 7.19 8.78
N GLY A 180 -0.72 5.92 8.93
CA GLY A 180 0.12 4.81 9.33
C GLY A 180 1.18 4.40 8.30
N ALA A 181 0.94 4.67 7.01
CA ALA A 181 1.95 4.46 5.97
C ALA A 181 2.95 5.61 5.89
N TRP A 182 2.46 6.86 5.82
CA TRP A 182 3.31 7.99 5.47
C TRP A 182 4.09 8.57 6.65
N VAL A 183 3.48 8.66 7.84
CA VAL A 183 4.16 9.30 8.97
C VAL A 183 5.36 8.49 9.46
N PRO A 184 5.27 7.16 9.67
CA PRO A 184 6.43 6.35 10.01
C PRO A 184 7.53 6.39 8.95
N ASP A 185 7.18 6.37 7.66
CA ASP A 185 8.16 6.43 6.57
C ASP A 185 8.90 7.77 6.52
N ILE A 186 8.18 8.89 6.69
CA ILE A 186 8.77 10.22 6.77
C ILE A 186 9.68 10.32 8.01
N ALA A 187 9.21 9.87 9.16
CA ALA A 187 9.98 9.89 10.40
C ALA A 187 11.22 9.01 10.29
N ALA A 188 11.09 7.81 9.71
CA ALA A 188 12.22 6.90 9.46
C ALA A 188 13.26 7.50 8.52
N TYR A 189 12.83 8.22 7.48
CA TYR A 189 13.73 8.92 6.58
C TYR A 189 14.54 10.01 7.28
N PHE A 190 13.88 10.90 8.04
CA PHE A 190 14.56 11.98 8.75
C PHE A 190 15.41 11.45 9.91
N GLY A 191 14.90 10.50 10.71
CA GLY A 191 15.64 9.87 11.79
C GLY A 191 16.87 9.11 11.28
N GLY A 192 16.71 8.36 10.19
CA GLY A 192 17.82 7.66 9.54
C GLY A 192 18.87 8.60 8.95
N ARG A 193 18.45 9.77 8.46
CA ARG A 193 19.38 10.79 7.96
C ARG A 193 20.13 11.52 9.08
N ALA A 194 19.46 11.76 10.21
CA ALA A 194 20.05 12.52 11.34
C ALA A 194 20.91 11.63 12.25
N PHE A 195 20.48 10.40 12.50
CA PHE A 195 21.08 9.53 13.52
C PHE A 195 21.57 8.19 12.98
N GLY A 196 21.31 7.85 11.70
CA GLY A 196 21.57 6.54 11.11
C GLY A 196 23.04 6.18 11.05
N LYS A 197 23.43 5.16 11.81
CA LYS A 197 24.78 4.57 11.83
C LYS A 197 24.78 3.12 11.37
N HIS A 198 23.72 2.37 11.68
CA HIS A 198 23.63 0.94 11.41
C HIS A 198 22.62 0.69 10.28
N LYS A 199 23.01 -0.07 9.26
CA LYS A 199 22.12 -0.48 8.18
C LYS A 199 21.11 -1.51 8.69
N LEU A 200 19.84 -1.39 8.26
CA LEU A 200 18.78 -2.30 8.69
C LEU A 200 18.89 -3.65 7.96
N ILE A 201 18.79 -3.64 6.63
CA ILE A 201 18.96 -4.82 5.76
C ILE A 201 19.65 -4.36 4.47
N PRO A 202 20.99 -4.34 4.42
CA PRO A 202 21.75 -3.77 3.30
C PRO A 202 21.42 -4.37 1.92
N ASP A 203 21.22 -5.69 1.87
CA ASP A 203 20.99 -6.44 0.64
C ASP A 203 19.61 -6.16 0.01
N VAL A 204 18.62 -5.76 0.84
CA VAL A 204 17.25 -5.48 0.41
C VAL A 204 17.04 -3.99 0.18
N SER A 205 17.40 -3.18 1.18
CA SER A 205 17.22 -1.72 1.17
C SER A 205 18.45 -1.02 1.76
N PRO A 206 19.47 -0.69 0.93
CA PRO A 206 20.75 -0.16 1.41
C PRO A 206 20.66 1.22 2.05
N LYS A 207 19.54 1.92 1.90
CA LYS A 207 19.32 3.26 2.48
C LYS A 207 18.66 3.24 3.85
N LYS A 208 17.93 2.17 4.21
CA LYS A 208 17.26 2.06 5.50
C LYS A 208 18.25 1.79 6.63
N THR A 209 18.03 2.44 7.78
CA THR A 209 18.85 2.30 8.99
C THR A 209 18.01 1.85 10.18
N VAL A 210 18.65 1.22 11.15
CA VAL A 210 18.01 0.75 12.39
C VAL A 210 17.45 1.93 13.17
N GLU A 211 18.22 3.01 13.29
CA GLU A 211 17.82 4.22 14.01
C GLU A 211 16.63 4.90 13.33
N GLY A 212 16.61 4.88 11.98
CA GLY A 212 15.46 5.34 11.21
C GLY A 212 14.22 4.49 11.49
N ALA A 213 14.34 3.17 11.47
CA ALA A 213 13.22 2.27 11.77
C ALA A 213 12.67 2.51 13.20
N ILE A 214 13.54 2.65 14.20
CA ILE A 214 13.14 2.98 15.58
C ILE A 214 12.38 4.32 15.60
N THR A 215 12.89 5.35 14.89
CA THR A 215 12.21 6.65 14.81
C THR A 215 10.82 6.50 14.19
N GLY A 216 10.66 5.73 13.12
CA GLY A 216 9.36 5.44 12.51
C GLY A 216 8.38 4.79 13.49
N VAL A 217 8.85 3.77 14.24
CA VAL A 217 8.03 3.06 15.25
C VAL A 217 7.63 3.98 16.41
N VAL A 218 8.46 4.95 16.80
CA VAL A 218 8.12 5.93 17.85
C VAL A 218 7.09 6.95 17.35
N PHE A 219 7.22 7.41 16.11
CA PHE A 219 6.32 8.43 15.56
C PHE A 219 4.98 7.87 15.08
N GLY A 220 4.85 6.57 14.82
CA GLY A 220 3.57 5.91 14.54
C GLY A 220 2.52 6.13 15.63
N PRO A 221 2.80 5.77 16.91
CA PRO A 221 1.94 6.09 18.05
C PRO A 221 1.58 7.56 18.16
N VAL A 222 2.56 8.44 18.02
CA VAL A 222 2.36 9.90 18.11
C VAL A 222 1.35 10.36 17.07
N ALA A 223 1.48 9.90 15.81
CA ALA A 223 0.56 10.25 14.73
C ALA A 223 -0.87 9.78 15.02
N PHE A 224 -1.02 8.55 15.51
CA PHE A 224 -2.34 7.99 15.82
C PHE A 224 -2.99 8.72 17.02
N ILE A 225 -2.22 9.07 18.05
CA ILE A 225 -2.71 9.87 19.17
C ILE A 225 -3.14 11.27 18.70
N ILE A 226 -2.40 11.89 17.77
CA ILE A 226 -2.81 13.18 17.17
C ILE A 226 -4.15 13.03 16.45
N VAL A 227 -4.37 11.96 15.67
CA VAL A 227 -5.67 11.70 15.05
C VAL A 227 -6.75 11.53 16.11
N ALA A 228 -6.50 10.80 17.19
CA ALA A 228 -7.45 10.62 18.29
C ALA A 228 -7.80 11.97 18.95
N VAL A 229 -6.83 12.86 19.15
CA VAL A 229 -7.07 14.23 19.67
C VAL A 229 -7.95 15.02 18.70
N ILE A 230 -7.69 14.96 17.39
CA ILE A 230 -8.50 15.64 16.37
C ILE A 230 -9.93 15.11 16.39
N VAL A 231 -10.14 13.78 16.46
CA VAL A 231 -11.46 13.12 16.55
C VAL A 231 -12.25 13.68 17.76
N LYS A 232 -11.61 13.78 18.92
CA LYS A 232 -12.23 14.35 20.11
C LYS A 232 -12.58 15.84 19.96
N LEU A 233 -11.65 16.64 19.41
CA LEU A 233 -11.85 18.08 19.22
C LEU A 233 -12.98 18.39 18.23
N LEU A 234 -13.18 17.53 17.22
CA LEU A 234 -14.28 17.64 16.25
C LEU A 234 -15.61 17.12 16.80
N GLY A 235 -15.64 16.57 18.00
CA GLY A 235 -16.85 16.05 18.65
C GLY A 235 -17.35 14.76 17.96
N PHE A 236 -16.47 13.98 17.33
CA PHE A 236 -16.84 12.72 16.67
C PHE A 236 -16.95 11.55 17.66
N GLY A 237 -16.38 11.68 18.87
CA GLY A 237 -16.42 10.68 19.93
C GLY A 237 -15.31 10.88 20.97
N THR A 238 -15.15 9.91 21.87
CA THR A 238 -14.14 9.91 22.95
C THR A 238 -13.15 8.75 22.76
N PRO A 239 -12.13 8.90 21.91
CA PRO A 239 -11.19 7.82 21.61
C PRO A 239 -10.30 7.48 22.80
N ASN A 240 -9.92 6.21 22.92
CA ASN A 240 -8.92 5.76 23.88
C ASN A 240 -7.50 6.01 23.32
N TYR A 241 -6.81 6.99 23.88
CA TYR A 241 -5.47 7.38 23.42
C TYR A 241 -4.43 6.26 23.54
N ALA A 242 -4.51 5.42 24.58
CA ALA A 242 -3.56 4.32 24.78
C ALA A 242 -3.73 3.27 23.68
N ALA A 243 -4.96 2.93 23.32
CA ALA A 243 -5.26 1.98 22.25
C ALA A 243 -4.86 2.54 20.87
N PHE A 244 -5.13 3.82 20.58
CA PHE A 244 -4.63 4.47 19.37
C PHE A 244 -3.10 4.45 19.30
N GLY A 245 -2.40 4.75 20.41
CA GLY A 245 -0.94 4.69 20.47
C GLY A 245 -0.42 3.28 20.20
N LEU A 246 -1.00 2.25 20.82
CA LEU A 246 -0.61 0.86 20.60
C LEU A 246 -0.86 0.42 19.15
N ALA A 247 -2.04 0.75 18.59
CA ALA A 247 -2.36 0.48 17.19
C ALA A 247 -1.34 1.17 16.26
N GLY A 248 -0.99 2.43 16.52
CA GLY A 248 0.02 3.17 15.77
C GLY A 248 1.40 2.52 15.81
N ALA A 249 1.81 1.93 16.94
CA ALA A 249 3.07 1.20 17.05
C ALA A 249 3.06 -0.07 16.18
N VAL A 250 2.01 -0.87 16.28
CA VAL A 250 1.84 -2.10 15.47
C VAL A 250 1.83 -1.74 13.98
N VAL A 251 1.03 -0.75 13.58
CA VAL A 251 0.92 -0.32 12.19
C VAL A 251 2.25 0.20 11.65
N ALA A 252 3.03 0.94 12.44
CA ALA A 252 4.36 1.40 12.02
C ALA A 252 5.33 0.24 11.75
N VAL A 253 5.31 -0.81 12.57
CA VAL A 253 6.10 -2.02 12.33
C VAL A 253 5.65 -2.71 11.04
N VAL A 254 4.33 -2.88 10.85
CA VAL A 254 3.76 -3.47 9.63
C VAL A 254 4.13 -2.66 8.39
N SER A 255 4.11 -1.31 8.46
CA SER A 255 4.54 -0.42 7.37
C SER A 255 5.98 -0.70 6.93
N ILE A 256 6.89 -0.79 7.89
CA ILE A 256 8.31 -1.06 7.62
C ILE A 256 8.48 -2.41 6.92
N PHE A 257 7.78 -3.45 7.40
CA PHE A 257 7.84 -4.77 6.78
C PHE A 257 7.18 -4.81 5.41
N GLY A 258 6.08 -4.07 5.18
CA GLY A 258 5.41 -3.98 3.87
C GLY A 258 6.37 -3.50 2.77
N ASP A 259 7.05 -2.38 3.01
CA ASP A 259 8.07 -1.86 2.07
C ASP A 259 9.29 -2.82 1.95
N LEU A 260 9.73 -3.44 3.04
CA LEU A 260 10.83 -4.41 2.97
C LEU A 260 10.47 -5.66 2.16
N ILE A 261 9.25 -6.19 2.29
CA ILE A 261 8.74 -7.32 1.50
C ILE A 261 8.73 -6.95 0.01
N ALA A 262 8.16 -5.81 -0.33
CA ALA A 262 8.13 -5.33 -1.71
C ALA A 262 9.55 -5.11 -2.26
N SER A 263 10.43 -4.53 -1.45
CA SER A 263 11.85 -4.34 -1.82
C SER A 263 12.59 -5.67 -2.01
N LEU A 264 12.35 -6.66 -1.15
CA LEU A 264 12.94 -8.00 -1.25
C LEU A 264 12.56 -8.69 -2.57
N ILE A 265 11.27 -8.66 -2.94
CA ILE A 265 10.79 -9.23 -4.20
C ILE A 265 11.48 -8.54 -5.38
N LYS A 266 11.54 -7.21 -5.41
CA LYS A 266 12.24 -6.46 -6.46
C LYS A 266 13.70 -6.91 -6.61
N ARG A 267 14.44 -7.06 -5.52
CA ARG A 267 15.86 -7.48 -5.57
C ARG A 267 15.99 -8.90 -6.07
N LYS A 268 15.13 -9.83 -5.63
CA LYS A 268 15.16 -11.22 -6.09
C LYS A 268 14.96 -11.34 -7.61
N TYR A 269 14.11 -10.51 -8.20
CA TYR A 269 13.84 -10.52 -9.63
C TYR A 269 14.66 -9.49 -10.44
N GLY A 270 15.65 -8.85 -9.83
CA GLY A 270 16.59 -7.97 -10.51
C GLY A 270 16.00 -6.65 -11.01
N VAL A 271 14.81 -6.26 -10.50
CA VAL A 271 14.18 -4.99 -10.85
C VAL A 271 14.35 -3.95 -9.72
N LYS A 272 14.26 -2.69 -10.08
CA LYS A 272 14.32 -1.57 -9.13
C LYS A 272 12.92 -1.08 -8.78
N ASP A 273 12.05 -0.94 -9.75
CA ASP A 273 10.69 -0.46 -9.64
C ASP A 273 9.77 -1.50 -10.27
N TYR A 274 8.55 -1.68 -9.74
CA TYR A 274 7.57 -2.63 -10.27
C TYR A 274 6.97 -2.19 -11.60
N GLY A 275 6.82 -0.88 -11.77
CA GLY A 275 6.20 -0.29 -12.96
C GLY A 275 6.74 1.10 -13.29
N LYS A 276 6.12 1.73 -14.29
CA LYS A 276 6.45 3.07 -14.78
C LYS A 276 5.22 3.97 -14.91
N LEU A 277 4.12 3.60 -14.26
CA LEU A 277 2.85 4.35 -14.37
C LEU A 277 3.01 5.80 -13.90
N PHE A 278 3.74 6.02 -12.83
CA PHE A 278 4.04 7.36 -12.32
C PHE A 278 5.46 7.77 -12.73
N PRO A 279 5.60 8.60 -13.78
CA PRO A 279 6.92 9.00 -14.26
C PRO A 279 7.78 9.60 -13.15
N GLY A 280 8.97 9.03 -12.94
CA GLY A 280 9.88 9.41 -11.86
C GLY A 280 9.51 8.90 -10.45
N HIS A 281 8.36 8.21 -10.29
CA HIS A 281 7.89 7.64 -9.02
C HIS A 281 7.68 6.13 -9.03
N GLY A 282 7.85 5.45 -10.16
CA GLY A 282 7.66 4.00 -10.29
C GLY A 282 6.21 3.62 -10.62
N GLY A 283 5.81 2.42 -10.24
CA GLY A 283 4.48 1.87 -10.43
C GLY A 283 3.52 2.10 -9.26
N VAL A 284 2.34 1.49 -9.37
CA VAL A 284 1.34 1.43 -8.29
C VAL A 284 1.89 0.68 -7.09
N MET A 285 2.49 -0.49 -7.30
CA MET A 285 3.08 -1.28 -6.21
C MET A 285 4.18 -0.52 -5.46
N ASP A 286 4.95 0.35 -6.15
CA ASP A 286 5.99 1.16 -5.52
C ASP A 286 5.43 2.30 -4.64
N ARG A 287 4.14 2.60 -4.72
CA ARG A 287 3.46 3.66 -3.96
C ARG A 287 2.52 3.14 -2.89
N PHE A 288 2.04 1.91 -3.04
CA PHE A 288 1.04 1.31 -2.17
C PHE A 288 1.59 0.13 -1.34
N ASP A 289 2.87 -0.21 -1.45
CA ASP A 289 3.50 -1.35 -0.75
C ASP A 289 3.26 -1.36 0.76
N SER A 290 3.47 -0.24 1.45
CA SER A 290 3.15 -0.08 2.87
C SER A 290 1.64 -0.03 3.12
N ILE A 291 0.88 0.64 2.25
CA ILE A 291 -0.58 0.82 2.38
C ILE A 291 -1.30 -0.53 2.32
N ILE A 292 -0.98 -1.38 1.32
CA ILE A 292 -1.61 -2.71 1.18
C ILE A 292 -1.22 -3.66 2.31
N ALA A 293 -0.06 -3.47 2.93
CA ALA A 293 0.32 -4.22 4.12
C ALA A 293 -0.49 -3.80 5.35
N ILE A 294 -0.67 -2.48 5.56
CA ILE A 294 -1.31 -1.91 6.73
C ILE A 294 -2.83 -2.11 6.73
N ALA A 295 -3.49 -1.93 5.58
CA ALA A 295 -4.94 -1.89 5.51
C ALA A 295 -5.64 -3.14 6.08
N PRO A 296 -5.19 -4.39 5.80
CA PRO A 296 -5.78 -5.58 6.43
C PRO A 296 -5.56 -5.63 7.95
N PHE A 297 -4.45 -5.11 8.47
CA PHE A 297 -4.21 -5.07 9.92
C PHE A 297 -5.12 -4.05 10.61
N ILE A 298 -5.31 -2.87 10.03
CA ILE A 298 -6.28 -1.90 10.57
C ILE A 298 -7.69 -2.47 10.49
N LEU A 299 -8.05 -3.16 9.40
CA LEU A 299 -9.35 -3.82 9.29
C LEU A 299 -9.53 -4.88 10.38
N LEU A 300 -8.53 -5.73 10.61
CA LEU A 300 -8.57 -6.73 11.69
C LEU A 300 -8.76 -6.06 13.06
N LEU A 301 -8.00 -5.00 13.35
CA LEU A 301 -8.15 -4.24 14.59
C LEU A 301 -9.53 -3.61 14.72
N SER A 302 -10.12 -3.15 13.61
CA SER A 302 -11.43 -2.50 13.56
C SER A 302 -12.62 -3.48 13.69
N LEU A 303 -12.41 -4.76 13.43
CA LEU A 303 -13.43 -5.81 13.52
C LEU A 303 -13.46 -6.55 14.87
N LEU A 304 -12.45 -6.34 15.73
CA LEU A 304 -12.40 -6.97 17.04
C LEU A 304 -13.20 -6.14 18.06
N PRO A 305 -14.37 -6.62 18.56
CA PRO A 305 -15.24 -5.85 19.44
C PRO A 305 -14.56 -5.37 20.72
N GLU A 306 -13.67 -6.22 21.28
CA GLU A 306 -12.91 -5.89 22.48
C GLU A 306 -11.87 -4.79 22.23
N LEU A 307 -11.26 -4.77 21.05
CA LEU A 307 -10.35 -3.70 20.64
C LEU A 307 -11.12 -2.42 20.28
N ILE A 308 -12.31 -2.54 19.68
CA ILE A 308 -13.19 -1.39 19.44
C ILE A 308 -13.56 -0.71 20.75
N SER A 309 -13.95 -1.47 21.76
CA SER A 309 -14.28 -0.92 23.10
C SER A 309 -13.06 -0.36 23.84
N LEU A 310 -11.83 -0.83 23.52
CA LEU A 310 -10.57 -0.27 24.02
C LEU A 310 -10.09 0.94 23.22
N VAL A 311 -10.44 0.99 21.93
CA VAL A 311 -10.03 2.06 21.01
C VAL A 311 -11.03 3.22 21.03
N PHE A 312 -12.30 2.96 21.30
CA PHE A 312 -13.44 3.90 21.27
C PHE A 312 -14.32 3.76 22.50
#